data_8048627a78df08d8c84fc6be925d2dc9
#
_entry.id   8048627a78df08d8c84fc6be925d2dc9
#
_cell.length_a   1.000
_cell.length_b   1.000
_cell.length_c   1.000
_cell.angle_alpha   90.00
_cell.angle_beta   90.00
_cell.angle_gamma   90.00
#
_symmetry.space_group_name_H-M   'P 1'
#
loop_
_entity.id
_entity.type
_entity.pdbx_description
1 polymer ?
#
loop_
_entity_poly.entity_id
_entity_poly.type
_entity_poly.pdbx_seq_one_letter_code
_entity_poly.pdbx_strand_id
1 'polypeptide(L)'
;MNQKVVWKNEELFGCEYFSITKEEKNFSAKGTIIYVEGDESNAHIVEYKVDLDTNWFTKKLTIIVDEHNSLNLMSDGMGNWFKNDGQVIDKLKGAIDIDISATPFSNSLPINRMDWVLNQEGHFEMVYISIPSLELKKVPQSYKYINNNGNLRYFKYRCYDYETTICVDEQGLILDYPNVFRRVK
;
A
#
# COMPACT_ATOMS: atom_id res chain seq x y z
N MET A 1 -17.57 2.66 -4.50
CA MET A 1 -16.34 3.48 -4.44
C MET A 1 -15.79 3.57 -5.86
N ASN A 2 -15.47 4.75 -6.33
CA ASN A 2 -14.78 4.99 -7.59
C ASN A 2 -13.97 6.27 -7.39
N GLN A 3 -12.70 6.11 -7.05
CA GLN A 3 -11.80 7.21 -6.69
C GLN A 3 -10.60 7.24 -7.64
N LYS A 4 -10.17 8.46 -7.94
CA LYS A 4 -8.93 8.74 -8.67
C LYS A 4 -8.18 9.81 -7.90
N VAL A 5 -6.94 9.54 -7.56
CA VAL A 5 -6.08 10.45 -6.82
C VAL A 5 -4.71 10.57 -7.49
N VAL A 6 -4.04 11.66 -7.22
CA VAL A 6 -2.64 11.85 -7.59
C VAL A 6 -1.87 12.13 -6.30
N TRP A 7 -0.84 11.33 -6.05
CA TRP A 7 0.12 11.58 -4.97
C TRP A 7 1.43 12.10 -5.55
N LYS A 8 1.99 13.08 -4.86
CA LYS A 8 3.38 13.52 -5.05
C LYS A 8 4.23 12.74 -4.05
N ASN A 9 5.36 12.21 -4.50
CA ASN A 9 6.42 11.75 -3.62
C ASN A 9 7.21 12.98 -3.13
N GLU A 10 7.46 13.10 -1.83
CA GLU A 10 8.20 14.22 -1.23
C GLU A 10 9.65 13.87 -0.88
N GLU A 11 10.01 12.58 -0.87
CA GLU A 11 11.38 12.11 -0.68
C GLU A 11 12.16 12.07 -1.98
N LEU A 12 11.49 11.66 -3.07
CA LEU A 12 12.07 11.51 -4.41
C LEU A 12 11.31 12.35 -5.42
N PHE A 13 11.96 12.72 -6.51
CA PHE A 13 11.23 13.31 -7.62
C PHE A 13 10.30 12.26 -8.23
N GLY A 14 9.00 12.43 -8.02
CA GLY A 14 8.03 11.47 -8.54
C GLY A 14 6.58 11.77 -8.18
N CYS A 15 5.71 11.04 -8.84
CA CYS A 15 4.27 11.08 -8.59
C CYS A 15 3.61 9.77 -8.95
N GLU A 16 2.41 9.58 -8.43
CA GLU A 16 1.56 8.44 -8.73
C GLU A 16 0.18 8.90 -9.20
N TYR A 17 -0.31 8.33 -10.30
CA TYR A 17 -1.72 8.33 -10.63
C TYR A 17 -2.33 7.01 -10.14
N PHE A 18 -3.28 7.12 -9.22
CA PHE A 18 -3.97 5.99 -8.59
C PHE A 18 -5.45 6.00 -8.90
N SER A 19 -6.03 4.82 -9.04
CA SER A 19 -7.47 4.62 -9.13
C SER A 19 -7.91 3.37 -8.37
N ILE A 20 -9.07 3.45 -7.70
CA ILE A 20 -9.72 2.29 -7.09
C ILE A 20 -11.19 2.26 -7.48
N THR A 21 -11.65 1.10 -7.93
CA THR A 21 -13.03 0.87 -8.36
C THR A 21 -13.62 -0.28 -7.55
N LYS A 22 -14.85 -0.09 -7.07
CA LYS A 22 -15.63 -1.16 -6.46
C LYS A 22 -16.43 -1.85 -7.57
N GLU A 23 -16.19 -3.13 -7.75
CA GLU A 23 -17.00 -4.06 -8.53
C GLU A 23 -18.01 -4.74 -7.61
N GLU A 24 -18.88 -5.61 -8.12
CA GLU A 24 -19.97 -6.23 -7.32
C GLU A 24 -19.47 -6.92 -6.04
N LYS A 25 -18.33 -7.63 -6.11
CA LYS A 25 -17.79 -8.44 -5.00
C LYS A 25 -16.34 -8.15 -4.65
N ASN A 26 -15.71 -7.17 -5.29
CA ASN A 26 -14.27 -6.92 -5.16
C ASN A 26 -13.98 -5.43 -5.28
N PHE A 27 -12.78 -5.04 -4.85
CA PHE A 27 -12.15 -3.79 -5.27
C PHE A 27 -11.00 -4.09 -6.22
N SER A 28 -10.80 -3.23 -7.22
CA SER A 28 -9.62 -3.25 -8.08
C SER A 28 -8.91 -1.91 -7.94
N ALA A 29 -7.71 -1.93 -7.38
CA ALA A 29 -6.83 -0.78 -7.22
C ALA A 29 -5.72 -0.85 -8.26
N LYS A 30 -5.41 0.29 -8.90
CA LYS A 30 -4.36 0.41 -9.93
C LYS A 30 -3.57 1.68 -9.70
N GLY A 31 -2.26 1.60 -9.79
CA GLY A 31 -1.37 2.75 -9.77
C GLY A 31 -0.37 2.73 -10.92
N THR A 32 -0.05 3.92 -11.41
CA THR A 32 1.07 4.18 -12.30
C THR A 32 1.95 5.21 -11.62
N ILE A 33 3.18 4.83 -11.31
CA ILE A 33 4.16 5.62 -10.59
C ILE A 33 5.28 5.98 -11.54
N ILE A 34 5.70 7.23 -11.51
CA ILE A 34 6.92 7.71 -12.18
C ILE A 34 7.79 8.31 -11.09
N TYR A 35 9.04 7.87 -10.99
CA TYR A 35 9.98 8.44 -10.05
C TYR A 35 11.44 8.33 -10.56
N VAL A 36 12.30 9.14 -9.98
CA VAL A 36 13.74 9.15 -10.27
C VAL A 36 14.46 8.76 -8.99
N GLU A 37 15.41 7.82 -9.08
CA GLU A 37 16.27 7.46 -7.94
C GLU A 37 17.18 8.64 -7.55
N GLY A 38 17.64 8.62 -6.29
CA GLY A 38 18.28 9.77 -5.63
C GLY A 38 19.55 10.32 -6.28
N ASP A 39 20.19 9.62 -7.21
CA ASP A 39 21.35 10.08 -7.97
C ASP A 39 20.97 10.66 -9.35
N GLU A 40 19.67 10.82 -9.64
CA GLU A 40 19.10 11.33 -10.89
C GLU A 40 19.46 10.51 -12.14
N SER A 41 20.11 9.35 -12.00
CA SER A 41 20.57 8.56 -13.14
C SER A 41 19.52 7.60 -13.69
N ASN A 42 18.57 7.15 -12.85
CA ASN A 42 17.59 6.14 -13.21
C ASN A 42 16.17 6.64 -12.98
N ALA A 43 15.42 6.78 -14.06
CA ALA A 43 13.99 7.03 -14.03
C ALA A 43 13.24 5.70 -14.19
N HIS A 44 12.20 5.50 -13.38
CA HIS A 44 11.40 4.29 -13.36
C HIS A 44 9.93 4.57 -13.60
N ILE A 45 9.29 3.66 -14.35
CA ILE A 45 7.83 3.55 -14.44
C ILE A 45 7.42 2.26 -13.74
N VAL A 46 6.52 2.38 -12.77
CA VAL A 46 5.97 1.23 -12.05
C VAL A 46 4.46 1.21 -12.25
N GLU A 47 3.96 0.12 -12.79
CA GLU A 47 2.53 -0.13 -12.87
C GLU A 47 2.16 -1.25 -11.89
N TYR A 48 1.11 -1.06 -11.11
CA TYR A 48 0.61 -2.13 -10.27
C TYR A 48 -0.90 -2.26 -10.33
N LYS A 49 -1.37 -3.47 -10.08
CA LYS A 49 -2.76 -3.81 -9.88
C LYS A 49 -2.92 -4.68 -8.63
N VAL A 50 -3.84 -4.29 -7.75
CA VAL A 50 -4.23 -5.05 -6.56
C VAL A 50 -5.71 -5.38 -6.64
N ASP A 51 -6.04 -6.66 -6.64
CA ASP A 51 -7.42 -7.14 -6.51
C ASP A 51 -7.66 -7.48 -5.04
N LEU A 52 -8.69 -6.87 -4.45
CA LEU A 52 -9.08 -7.01 -3.05
C LEU A 52 -10.50 -7.60 -2.95
N ASP A 53 -10.79 -8.33 -1.88
CA ASP A 53 -12.17 -8.65 -1.57
C ASP A 53 -12.92 -7.46 -0.93
N THR A 54 -14.21 -7.65 -0.62
CA THR A 54 -15.05 -6.59 -0.01
C THR A 54 -14.62 -6.17 1.39
N ASN A 55 -13.77 -6.95 2.04
CA ASN A 55 -13.21 -6.67 3.37
C ASN A 55 -11.77 -6.15 3.30
N TRP A 56 -11.30 -5.74 2.11
CA TRP A 56 -9.96 -5.21 1.86
C TRP A 56 -8.81 -6.21 2.01
N PHE A 57 -9.08 -7.52 2.04
CA PHE A 57 -8.01 -8.51 1.96
C PHE A 57 -7.47 -8.61 0.53
N THR A 58 -6.16 -8.55 0.41
CA THR A 58 -5.49 -8.75 -0.88
C THR A 58 -5.69 -10.18 -1.39
N LYS A 59 -6.16 -10.31 -2.63
CA LYS A 59 -6.32 -11.59 -3.34
C LYS A 59 -5.25 -11.78 -4.39
N LYS A 60 -4.91 -10.73 -5.11
CA LYS A 60 -3.90 -10.78 -6.17
C LYS A 60 -3.17 -9.45 -6.25
N LEU A 61 -1.88 -9.53 -6.47
CA LEU A 61 -1.01 -8.41 -6.79
C LEU A 61 -0.26 -8.70 -8.09
N THR A 62 -0.21 -7.70 -8.96
CA THR A 62 0.68 -7.66 -10.12
C THR A 62 1.43 -6.34 -10.09
N ILE A 63 2.75 -6.37 -10.24
CA ILE A 63 3.62 -5.19 -10.37
C ILE A 63 4.46 -5.39 -11.62
N ILE A 64 4.64 -4.33 -12.39
CA ILE A 64 5.52 -4.27 -13.56
C ILE A 64 6.41 -3.04 -13.38
N VAL A 65 7.71 -3.22 -13.48
CA VAL A 65 8.73 -2.17 -13.42
C VAL A 65 9.41 -2.11 -14.79
N ASP A 66 9.42 -0.91 -15.40
CA ASP A 66 10.11 -0.60 -16.65
C ASP A 66 9.78 -1.60 -17.79
N GLU A 67 8.51 -2.05 -17.84
CA GLU A 67 7.98 -3.00 -18.85
C GLU A 67 8.60 -4.42 -18.84
N HIS A 68 9.68 -4.64 -18.10
CA HIS A 68 10.49 -5.87 -18.22
C HIS A 68 10.54 -6.70 -16.94
N ASN A 69 10.54 -6.06 -15.80
CA ASN A 69 10.62 -6.75 -14.51
C ASN A 69 9.22 -6.85 -13.87
N SER A 70 8.77 -8.03 -13.52
CA SER A 70 7.42 -8.21 -13.00
C SER A 70 7.35 -9.14 -11.80
N LEU A 71 6.39 -8.83 -10.91
CA LEU A 71 6.03 -9.64 -9.76
C LEU A 71 4.54 -9.95 -9.80
N ASN A 72 4.19 -11.21 -9.59
CA ASN A 72 2.82 -11.64 -9.42
C ASN A 72 2.69 -12.47 -8.15
N LEU A 73 1.78 -12.06 -7.27
CA LEU A 73 1.48 -12.75 -6.02
C LEU A 73 -0.01 -13.02 -5.90
N MET A 74 -0.35 -14.15 -5.28
CA MET A 74 -1.70 -14.50 -4.87
C MET A 74 -1.74 -14.69 -3.36
N SER A 75 -2.88 -14.39 -2.74
CA SER A 75 -3.11 -14.56 -1.30
C SER A 75 -4.45 -15.25 -1.05
N ASP A 76 -4.49 -16.11 -0.04
CA ASP A 76 -5.75 -16.67 0.47
C ASP A 76 -6.50 -15.71 1.43
N GLY A 77 -5.87 -14.60 1.83
CA GLY A 77 -6.38 -13.66 2.83
C GLY A 77 -6.19 -14.12 4.28
N MET A 78 -5.52 -15.25 4.50
CA MET A 78 -5.23 -15.82 5.83
C MET A 78 -3.73 -15.83 6.16
N GLY A 79 -2.95 -15.06 5.38
CA GLY A 79 -1.50 -14.92 5.57
C GLY A 79 -0.66 -15.95 4.83
N ASN A 80 -1.22 -16.68 3.87
CA ASN A 80 -0.45 -17.49 2.95
C ASN A 80 -0.34 -16.79 1.59
N TRP A 81 0.87 -16.79 1.07
CA TRP A 81 1.21 -16.14 -0.20
C TRP A 81 1.78 -17.15 -1.18
N PHE A 82 1.40 -16.99 -2.45
CA PHE A 82 1.71 -17.93 -3.51
C PHE A 82 2.27 -17.18 -4.72
N LYS A 83 3.19 -17.81 -5.43
CA LYS A 83 3.57 -17.43 -6.79
C LYS A 83 2.50 -17.85 -7.80
N ASN A 84 2.62 -17.41 -9.04
CA ASN A 84 1.69 -17.77 -10.12
C ASN A 84 1.57 -19.28 -10.38
N ASP A 85 2.62 -20.05 -10.11
CA ASP A 85 2.66 -21.51 -10.25
C ASP A 85 2.03 -22.26 -9.05
N GLY A 86 1.50 -21.52 -8.06
CA GLY A 86 0.93 -22.07 -6.85
C GLY A 86 1.95 -22.40 -5.75
N GLN A 87 3.24 -22.16 -5.97
CA GLN A 87 4.28 -22.38 -4.95
C GLN A 87 4.06 -21.42 -3.77
N VAL A 88 4.01 -21.97 -2.56
CA VAL A 88 3.94 -21.19 -1.30
C VAL A 88 5.25 -20.44 -1.07
N ILE A 89 5.14 -19.21 -0.57
CA ILE A 89 6.27 -18.36 -0.19
C ILE A 89 6.37 -18.34 1.34
N ASP A 90 6.99 -19.36 1.91
CA ASP A 90 7.04 -19.60 3.37
C ASP A 90 7.54 -18.40 4.18
N LYS A 91 8.51 -17.64 3.65
CA LYS A 91 9.07 -16.46 4.35
C LYS A 91 8.04 -15.33 4.57
N LEU A 92 6.90 -15.36 3.87
CA LEU A 92 5.83 -14.36 3.97
C LEU A 92 4.67 -14.83 4.86
N LYS A 93 4.73 -16.06 5.38
CA LYS A 93 3.66 -16.65 6.18
C LYS A 93 3.29 -15.76 7.37
N GLY A 94 1.98 -15.50 7.53
CA GLY A 94 1.40 -14.66 8.57
C GLY A 94 1.24 -13.19 8.19
N ALA A 95 1.87 -12.71 7.11
CA ALA A 95 1.60 -11.37 6.60
C ALA A 95 0.26 -11.34 5.87
N ILE A 96 -0.60 -10.38 6.21
CA ILE A 96 -1.95 -10.26 5.63
C ILE A 96 -1.97 -9.24 4.49
N ASP A 97 -1.36 -8.09 4.70
CA ASP A 97 -1.40 -6.96 3.77
C ASP A 97 -0.06 -6.83 3.02
N ILE A 98 -0.11 -6.19 1.86
CA ILE A 98 1.08 -5.79 1.11
C ILE A 98 1.52 -4.39 1.50
N ASP A 99 2.82 -4.13 1.33
CA ASP A 99 3.41 -2.79 1.43
C ASP A 99 4.37 -2.57 0.25
N ILE A 100 3.91 -1.85 -0.76
CA ILE A 100 4.71 -1.47 -1.94
C ILE A 100 5.45 -0.17 -1.59
N SER A 101 6.77 -0.18 -1.57
CA SER A 101 7.59 0.94 -1.07
C SER A 101 7.37 2.28 -1.81
N ALA A 102 6.89 2.25 -3.02
CA ALA A 102 6.75 3.43 -3.89
C ALA A 102 5.34 4.05 -3.89
N THR A 103 4.39 3.57 -3.09
CA THR A 103 3.02 4.09 -3.03
C THR A 103 2.48 4.19 -1.61
N PRO A 104 1.73 5.26 -1.28
CA PRO A 104 1.05 5.35 0.01
C PRO A 104 -0.24 4.52 0.07
N PHE A 105 -0.71 3.95 -1.04
CA PHE A 105 -1.93 3.14 -1.09
C PHE A 105 -1.89 1.96 -0.12
N SER A 106 -0.72 1.35 0.07
CA SER A 106 -0.54 0.19 0.93
C SER A 106 -1.03 0.43 2.38
N ASN A 107 -0.85 1.66 2.89
CA ASN A 107 -1.33 2.04 4.23
C ASN A 107 -2.86 1.99 4.34
N SER A 108 -3.57 2.13 3.22
CA SER A 108 -5.04 2.08 3.19
C SER A 108 -5.59 0.69 3.46
N LEU A 109 -4.80 -0.37 3.27
CA LEU A 109 -5.25 -1.76 3.42
C LEU A 109 -5.60 -2.07 4.89
N PRO A 110 -4.68 -2.01 5.87
CA PRO A 110 -5.03 -2.25 7.26
C PRO A 110 -6.01 -1.21 7.82
N ILE A 111 -5.95 0.05 7.34
CA ILE A 111 -6.86 1.11 7.77
C ILE A 111 -8.30 0.79 7.38
N ASN A 112 -8.56 0.26 6.20
CA ASN A 112 -9.91 -0.04 5.73
C ASN A 112 -10.39 -1.44 6.10
N ARG A 113 -9.48 -2.35 6.43
CA ARG A 113 -9.83 -3.70 6.86
C ARG A 113 -10.33 -3.77 8.31
N MET A 114 -9.98 -2.78 9.14
CA MET A 114 -10.30 -2.75 10.57
C MET A 114 -11.41 -1.74 10.88
N ASP A 115 -12.29 -2.12 11.80
CA ASP A 115 -13.21 -1.19 12.47
C ASP A 115 -12.48 -0.52 13.65
N TRP A 116 -11.96 0.68 13.42
CA TRP A 116 -11.13 1.39 14.39
C TRP A 116 -11.95 2.11 15.47
N VAL A 117 -11.56 1.89 16.73
CA VAL A 117 -12.02 2.68 17.87
C VAL A 117 -10.91 3.65 18.29
N LEU A 118 -11.29 4.86 18.73
CA LEU A 118 -10.33 5.87 19.14
C LEU A 118 -9.33 5.32 20.18
N ASN A 119 -8.05 5.59 19.97
CA ASN A 119 -6.90 5.08 20.70
C ASN A 119 -6.60 3.58 20.52
N GLN A 120 -7.37 2.86 19.70
CA GLN A 120 -7.03 1.48 19.35
C GLN A 120 -5.72 1.44 18.57
N GLU A 121 -4.88 0.48 18.91
CA GLU A 121 -3.65 0.16 18.19
C GLU A 121 -3.77 -1.24 17.58
N GLY A 122 -3.35 -1.37 16.31
CA GLY A 122 -3.27 -2.63 15.57
C GLY A 122 -1.82 -2.89 15.15
N HIS A 123 -1.40 -4.16 15.23
CA HIS A 123 -0.09 -4.64 14.80
C HIS A 123 -0.26 -5.58 13.63
N PHE A 124 0.51 -5.39 12.59
CA PHE A 124 0.39 -6.10 11.32
C PHE A 124 1.75 -6.56 10.83
N GLU A 125 1.80 -7.77 10.29
CA GLU A 125 2.92 -8.23 9.46
C GLU A 125 2.56 -7.96 8.00
N MET A 126 3.41 -7.21 7.30
CA MET A 126 3.22 -6.79 5.92
C MET A 126 4.14 -7.55 4.98
N VAL A 127 3.67 -7.84 3.77
CA VAL A 127 4.55 -8.23 2.66
C VAL A 127 5.12 -6.96 2.05
N TYR A 128 6.32 -6.57 2.49
CA TYR A 128 7.04 -5.43 1.94
C TYR A 128 7.65 -5.80 0.58
N ILE A 129 7.38 -4.98 -0.41
CA ILE A 129 7.89 -5.09 -1.78
C ILE A 129 8.77 -3.89 -2.07
N SER A 130 10.07 -4.11 -2.18
CA SER A 130 11.03 -3.07 -2.53
C SER A 130 10.94 -2.73 -4.02
N ILE A 131 10.77 -1.49 -4.37
CA ILE A 131 10.81 -0.98 -5.74
C ILE A 131 12.15 -0.26 -5.94
N PRO A 132 12.89 -0.47 -7.06
CA PRO A 132 12.50 -1.25 -8.26
C PRO A 132 12.88 -2.74 -8.23
N SER A 133 13.57 -3.22 -7.19
CA SER A 133 14.18 -4.57 -7.14
C SER A 133 13.17 -5.72 -7.08
N LEU A 134 11.93 -5.47 -6.66
CA LEU A 134 10.87 -6.45 -6.40
C LEU A 134 11.23 -7.49 -5.31
N GLU A 135 12.21 -7.16 -4.46
CA GLU A 135 12.54 -8.00 -3.31
C GLU A 135 11.39 -8.05 -2.30
N LEU A 136 11.13 -9.24 -1.77
CA LEU A 136 10.07 -9.51 -0.81
C LEU A 136 10.65 -9.72 0.60
N LYS A 137 10.10 -8.99 1.57
CA LYS A 137 10.41 -9.13 3.00
C LYS A 137 9.12 -9.14 3.81
N LYS A 138 9.13 -9.74 4.97
CA LYS A 138 8.08 -9.59 5.96
C LYS A 138 8.51 -8.50 6.95
N VAL A 139 7.64 -7.49 7.16
CA VAL A 139 7.95 -6.28 7.93
C VAL A 139 6.82 -5.98 8.91
N PRO A 140 7.11 -5.78 10.21
CA PRO A 140 6.11 -5.39 11.19
C PRO A 140 5.76 -3.91 11.05
N GLN A 141 4.45 -3.62 11.14
CA GLN A 141 3.94 -2.26 11.20
C GLN A 141 2.87 -2.15 12.28
N SER A 142 2.73 -0.96 12.85
CA SER A 142 1.60 -0.68 13.73
C SER A 142 0.91 0.63 13.35
N TYR A 143 -0.40 0.65 13.60
CA TYR A 143 -1.26 1.80 13.38
C TYR A 143 -2.05 2.04 14.65
N LYS A 144 -2.07 3.27 15.15
CA LYS A 144 -2.92 3.68 16.25
C LYS A 144 -3.85 4.79 15.79
N TYR A 145 -5.15 4.56 15.90
CA TYR A 145 -6.16 5.57 15.59
C TYR A 145 -6.18 6.63 16.67
N ILE A 146 -5.74 7.86 16.38
CA ILE A 146 -5.51 8.90 17.38
C ILE A 146 -6.53 10.02 17.37
N ASN A 147 -7.16 10.31 16.23
CA ASN A 147 -8.09 11.42 16.12
C ASN A 147 -8.92 11.35 14.83
N ASN A 148 -10.05 12.06 14.83
CA ASN A 148 -10.79 12.44 13.63
C ASN A 148 -11.12 13.94 13.67
N ASN A 149 -11.18 14.55 12.48
CA ASN A 149 -11.63 15.91 12.31
C ASN A 149 -12.53 15.97 11.06
N GLY A 150 -13.83 16.01 11.28
CA GLY A 150 -14.81 15.84 10.21
C GLY A 150 -14.65 14.46 9.53
N ASN A 151 -14.39 14.46 8.23
CA ASN A 151 -14.21 13.25 7.43
C ASN A 151 -12.74 12.77 7.37
N LEU A 152 -11.85 13.42 8.11
CA LEU A 152 -10.43 13.07 8.15
C LEU A 152 -10.14 12.20 9.36
N ARG A 153 -9.35 11.15 9.15
CA ARG A 153 -8.87 10.26 10.21
C ARG A 153 -7.36 10.34 10.31
N TYR A 154 -6.83 10.32 11.53
CA TYR A 154 -5.41 10.42 11.81
C TYR A 154 -4.94 9.15 12.50
N PHE A 155 -3.84 8.59 12.00
CA PHE A 155 -3.23 7.39 12.55
C PHE A 155 -1.76 7.65 12.86
N LYS A 156 -1.34 7.29 14.07
CA LYS A 156 0.08 7.16 14.37
C LYS A 156 0.57 5.86 13.72
N TYR A 157 1.46 6.00 12.76
CA TYR A 157 2.06 4.89 12.02
C TYR A 157 3.47 4.63 12.52
N ARG A 158 3.85 3.36 12.65
CA ARG A 158 5.21 2.95 12.99
C ARG A 158 5.63 1.74 12.16
N CYS A 159 6.89 1.79 11.72
CA CYS A 159 7.60 0.68 11.09
C CYS A 159 9.04 0.67 11.63
N TYR A 160 9.41 -0.33 12.42
CA TYR A 160 10.67 -0.36 13.19
C TYR A 160 10.84 0.92 14.04
N ASP A 161 11.93 1.67 13.83
CA ASP A 161 12.24 2.92 14.53
C ASP A 161 11.61 4.15 13.87
N TYR A 162 11.03 4.00 12.68
CA TYR A 162 10.34 5.08 12.00
C TYR A 162 8.92 5.26 12.54
N GLU A 163 8.57 6.49 12.88
CA GLU A 163 7.25 6.84 13.38
C GLU A 163 6.78 8.18 12.81
N THR A 164 5.51 8.25 12.43
CA THR A 164 4.87 9.49 11.95
C THR A 164 3.37 9.46 12.18
N THR A 165 2.69 10.57 11.91
CA THR A 165 1.23 10.64 11.89
C THR A 165 0.76 10.81 10.46
N ILE A 166 0.01 9.85 9.96
CA ILE A 166 -0.61 9.90 8.62
C ILE A 166 -2.05 10.37 8.71
N CYS A 167 -2.48 11.12 7.70
CA CYS A 167 -3.86 11.59 7.55
C CYS A 167 -4.52 10.90 6.35
N VAL A 168 -5.73 10.37 6.54
CA VAL A 168 -6.54 9.75 5.48
C VAL A 168 -7.91 10.40 5.38
N ASP A 169 -8.52 10.29 4.22
CA ASP A 169 -9.90 10.71 3.97
C ASP A 169 -10.93 9.69 4.52
N GLU A 170 -12.21 9.95 4.27
CA GLU A 170 -13.31 9.06 4.66
C GLU A 170 -13.24 7.68 4.01
N GLN A 171 -12.61 7.55 2.84
CA GLN A 171 -12.38 6.28 2.15
C GLN A 171 -11.10 5.57 2.61
N GLY A 172 -10.35 6.15 3.55
CA GLY A 172 -9.10 5.59 4.07
C GLY A 172 -7.91 5.74 3.14
N LEU A 173 -8.00 6.61 2.14
CA LEU A 173 -6.89 6.91 1.24
C LEU A 173 -6.03 8.05 1.80
N ILE A 174 -4.72 7.92 1.71
CA ILE A 174 -3.76 8.89 2.24
C ILE A 174 -4.00 10.28 1.62
N LEU A 175 -4.08 11.29 2.48
CA LEU A 175 -4.02 12.71 2.14
C LEU A 175 -2.63 13.28 2.40
N ASP A 176 -2.07 12.95 3.56
CA ASP A 176 -0.77 13.43 4.00
C ASP A 176 -0.02 12.32 4.73
N TYR A 177 1.15 12.01 4.26
CA TYR A 177 2.15 11.17 4.87
C TYR A 177 3.43 12.01 4.96
N PRO A 178 3.64 12.73 6.08
CA PRO A 178 4.60 13.81 6.18
C PRO A 178 6.00 13.43 5.68
N ASN A 179 6.55 14.26 4.82
CA ASN A 179 7.84 14.12 4.15
C ASN A 179 8.00 12.90 3.23
N VAL A 180 6.95 12.10 3.02
CA VAL A 180 6.99 10.91 2.17
C VAL A 180 6.02 11.06 0.99
N PHE A 181 4.71 11.26 1.26
CA PHE A 181 3.72 11.41 0.21
C PHE A 181 2.66 12.45 0.57
N ARG A 182 2.25 13.20 -0.45
CA ARG A 182 1.12 14.14 -0.34
C ARG A 182 0.17 13.99 -1.51
N ARG A 183 -1.14 13.94 -1.21
CA ARG A 183 -2.16 14.00 -2.24
C ARG A 183 -2.23 15.42 -2.82
N VAL A 184 -2.23 15.51 -4.17
CA VAL A 184 -2.39 16.78 -4.89
C VAL A 184 -3.74 16.88 -5.60
N LYS A 185 -4.44 15.75 -5.74
CA LYS A 185 -5.81 15.65 -6.24
C LYS A 185 -6.51 14.41 -5.72
#